data_8502bc460e57051b1df864e62c80e08c
#
_entry.id   8502bc460e57051b1df864e62c80e08c
#
_cell.length_a   1.000
_cell.length_b   1.000
_cell.length_c   1.000
_cell.angle_alpha   90.00
_cell.angle_beta   90.00
_cell.angle_gamma   90.00
#
_symmetry.space_group_name_H-M   'P 1'
#
loop_
_entity.id
_entity.type
_entity.pdbx_description
1 polymer ?
#
loop_
_entity_poly.entity_id
_entity_poly.type
_entity_poly.pdbx_seq_one_letter_code
_entity_poly.pdbx_strand_id
1 'polypeptide(L)'
;MRSRDDAIAPLASMLRGGRGGEVRLKLYLSAIWMAGNSPYDVTFPARAWAELLGLAEPNNNGSRRIADAMNWLDANSFIKVERVPGQPSKIVVLDDGGRGSDYRPPWSAKERYVQLPAELWTKGWMAVLKARALALLLILLDQRDSRDLARKIWLSPRIARELYDLSPDTWSKGTAELQDYGVIDVARRPVREDFGWTRVRKTYFLDLTRLEAAPDASIDLRLGAFAETT
;
A
#
# COMPACT_ATOMS: atom_id res chain seq x y z
N MET A 1 24.08 2.49 0.84
CA MET A 1 24.36 1.55 1.95
C MET A 1 23.72 2.15 3.20
N ARG A 2 22.50 1.69 3.58
CA ARG A 2 21.83 2.19 4.79
C ARG A 2 22.57 1.66 6.01
N SER A 3 22.81 2.53 6.98
CA SER A 3 23.41 2.19 8.27
C SER A 3 22.47 1.29 9.08
N ARG A 4 23.01 0.39 9.91
CA ARG A 4 22.24 -0.58 10.72
C ARG A 4 21.43 0.03 11.87
N ASP A 5 21.47 1.34 12.05
CA ASP A 5 20.66 2.11 13.01
C ASP A 5 19.33 2.61 12.41
N ASP A 6 18.95 2.12 11.23
CA ASP A 6 17.83 2.65 10.46
C ASP A 6 16.49 2.23 11.05
N ALA A 7 15.70 3.24 11.36
CA ALA A 7 14.28 3.14 11.66
C ALA A 7 13.56 2.20 10.68
N ILE A 8 12.61 1.44 11.18
CA ILE A 8 11.74 0.55 10.40
C ILE A 8 11.22 1.31 9.19
N ALA A 9 11.26 0.70 8.00
CA ALA A 9 10.74 1.32 6.78
C ALA A 9 9.29 1.80 7.00
N PRO A 10 8.92 3.03 6.59
CA PRO A 10 7.60 3.61 6.85
C PRO A 10 6.43 2.69 6.47
N LEU A 11 6.51 2.06 5.30
CA LEU A 11 5.52 1.08 4.85
C LEU A 11 5.39 -0.10 5.83
N ALA A 12 6.51 -0.64 6.31
CA ALA A 12 6.51 -1.75 7.26
C ALA A 12 5.97 -1.31 8.63
N SER A 13 6.26 -0.08 9.07
CA SER A 13 5.74 0.46 10.33
C SER A 13 4.21 0.57 10.32
N MET A 14 3.63 1.05 9.21
CA MET A 14 2.17 1.11 9.06
C MET A 14 1.51 -0.27 9.11
N LEU A 15 2.16 -1.30 8.56
CA LEU A 15 1.63 -2.67 8.52
C LEU A 15 1.78 -3.43 9.83
N ARG A 16 2.76 -3.06 10.66
CA ARG A 16 3.04 -3.73 11.94
C ARG A 16 2.01 -3.35 13.01
N GLY A 17 1.89 -4.19 14.02
CA GLY A 17 1.04 -3.93 15.18
C GLY A 17 -0.41 -4.42 15.04
N GLY A 18 -0.65 -5.51 14.31
CA GLY A 18 -1.91 -6.24 14.33
C GLY A 18 -2.96 -5.75 13.32
N ARG A 19 -4.25 -5.93 13.65
CA ARG A 19 -5.38 -5.75 12.73
C ARG A 19 -5.59 -4.33 12.17
N GLY A 20 -4.92 -3.32 12.73
CA GLY A 20 -5.05 -1.92 12.28
C GLY A 20 -4.23 -1.55 11.04
N GLY A 21 -3.21 -2.34 10.68
CA GLY A 21 -2.26 -2.00 9.61
C GLY A 21 -2.88 -1.76 8.24
N GLU A 22 -3.90 -2.55 7.90
CA GLU A 22 -4.62 -2.37 6.64
C GLU A 22 -5.32 -1.00 6.56
N VAL A 23 -6.04 -0.63 7.62
CA VAL A 23 -6.77 0.64 7.64
C VAL A 23 -5.81 1.83 7.63
N ARG A 24 -4.68 1.73 8.34
CA ARG A 24 -3.65 2.79 8.38
C ARG A 24 -3.08 3.06 6.98
N LEU A 25 -2.64 2.00 6.28
CA LEU A 25 -2.07 2.14 4.94
C LEU A 25 -3.10 2.69 3.95
N LYS A 26 -4.30 2.11 3.91
CA LYS A 26 -5.37 2.56 3.02
C LYS A 26 -5.78 4.01 3.30
N LEU A 27 -5.93 4.38 4.56
CA LEU A 27 -6.29 5.74 4.98
C LEU A 27 -5.22 6.75 4.58
N TYR A 28 -3.94 6.44 4.83
CA TYR A 28 -2.85 7.34 4.50
C TYR A 28 -2.74 7.57 2.99
N LEU A 29 -2.77 6.51 2.19
CA LEU A 29 -2.74 6.62 0.72
C LEU A 29 -3.95 7.40 0.18
N SER A 30 -5.13 7.18 0.76
CA SER A 30 -6.34 7.89 0.34
C SER A 30 -6.34 9.36 0.78
N ALA A 31 -5.74 9.68 1.92
CA ALA A 31 -5.56 11.06 2.35
C ALA A 31 -4.61 11.81 1.39
N ILE A 32 -3.49 11.21 0.98
CA ILE A 32 -2.60 11.79 -0.04
C ILE A 32 -3.34 12.01 -1.36
N TRP A 33 -4.11 11.01 -1.81
CA TRP A 33 -4.84 11.10 -3.07
C TRP A 33 -5.89 12.21 -3.08
N MET A 34 -6.58 12.45 -1.95
CA MET A 34 -7.61 13.48 -1.81
C MET A 34 -7.04 14.89 -1.53
N ALA A 35 -5.88 14.97 -0.89
CA ALA A 35 -5.20 16.22 -0.54
C ALA A 35 -4.45 16.82 -1.75
N GLY A 36 -5.19 17.20 -2.80
CA GLY A 36 -4.63 17.61 -4.09
C GLY A 36 -3.87 18.95 -4.10
N ASN A 37 -4.11 19.83 -3.13
CA ASN A 37 -3.55 21.18 -3.09
C ASN A 37 -3.07 21.56 -1.70
N SER A 38 -2.08 22.48 -1.62
CA SER A 38 -1.65 23.06 -0.33
C SER A 38 -2.85 23.68 0.40
N PRO A 39 -2.98 23.46 1.71
CA PRO A 39 -2.01 22.87 2.65
C PRO A 39 -2.02 21.33 2.75
N TYR A 40 -2.48 20.62 1.73
CA TYR A 40 -2.55 19.16 1.66
C TYR A 40 -3.35 18.55 2.80
N ASP A 41 -4.55 19.10 3.00
CA ASP A 41 -5.48 18.65 4.01
C ASP A 41 -6.77 18.09 3.39
N VAL A 42 -7.47 17.29 4.19
CA VAL A 42 -8.77 16.74 3.83
C VAL A 42 -9.66 16.64 5.06
N THR A 43 -10.89 17.15 4.93
CA THR A 43 -11.93 17.01 5.94
C THR A 43 -12.98 16.05 5.43
N PHE A 44 -13.08 14.88 6.05
CA PHE A 44 -14.00 13.83 5.60
C PHE A 44 -14.52 13.04 6.79
N PRO A 45 -15.84 12.74 6.87
CA PRO A 45 -16.41 12.02 8.00
C PRO A 45 -15.82 10.60 8.15
N ALA A 46 -15.62 10.15 9.38
CA ALA A 46 -15.08 8.81 9.65
C ALA A 46 -15.91 7.68 9.01
N ARG A 47 -17.24 7.85 8.98
CA ARG A 47 -18.15 6.95 8.26
C ARG A 47 -17.82 6.88 6.77
N ALA A 48 -17.64 8.03 6.13
CA ALA A 48 -17.36 8.08 4.69
C ALA A 48 -15.98 7.53 4.36
N TRP A 49 -14.97 7.73 5.22
CA TRP A 49 -13.70 7.00 5.14
C TRP A 49 -13.89 5.49 5.22
N ALA A 50 -14.73 5.03 6.16
CA ALA A 50 -15.00 3.60 6.32
C ALA A 50 -15.67 2.99 5.08
N GLU A 51 -16.62 3.70 4.47
CA GLU A 51 -17.27 3.32 3.21
C GLU A 51 -16.26 3.27 2.04
N LEU A 52 -15.45 4.32 1.86
CA LEU A 52 -14.43 4.40 0.82
C LEU A 52 -13.41 3.25 0.91
N LEU A 53 -13.04 2.86 2.12
CA LEU A 53 -12.04 1.82 2.37
C LEU A 53 -12.64 0.40 2.47
N GLY A 54 -13.94 0.24 2.25
CA GLY A 54 -14.63 -1.05 2.26
C GLY A 54 -14.72 -1.69 3.65
N LEU A 55 -14.79 -0.89 4.72
CA LEU A 55 -14.88 -1.41 6.08
C LEU A 55 -16.32 -1.81 6.41
N ALA A 56 -16.47 -2.97 7.05
CA ALA A 56 -17.77 -3.40 7.56
C ALA A 56 -18.30 -2.42 8.63
N GLU A 57 -19.60 -2.30 8.70
CA GLU A 57 -20.30 -1.45 9.68
C GLU A 57 -19.80 0.01 9.72
N PRO A 58 -19.87 0.76 8.60
CA PRO A 58 -19.28 2.11 8.51
C PRO A 58 -19.72 3.07 9.61
N ASN A 59 -20.97 2.93 10.11
CA ASN A 59 -21.53 3.77 11.16
C ASN A 59 -20.99 3.45 12.58
N ASN A 60 -20.48 2.25 12.80
CA ASN A 60 -20.08 1.75 14.12
C ASN A 60 -18.60 1.35 14.12
N ASN A 61 -18.32 0.06 13.92
CA ASN A 61 -16.99 -0.51 14.01
C ASN A 61 -16.06 0.05 12.92
N GLY A 62 -16.56 0.30 11.70
CA GLY A 62 -15.80 0.92 10.63
C GLY A 62 -15.29 2.31 11.01
N SER A 63 -16.16 3.20 11.49
CA SER A 63 -15.78 4.54 11.95
C SER A 63 -14.80 4.51 13.13
N ARG A 64 -14.97 3.57 14.06
CA ARG A 64 -14.01 3.40 15.18
C ARG A 64 -12.64 3.01 14.66
N ARG A 65 -12.56 2.05 13.72
CA ARG A 65 -11.30 1.64 13.11
C ARG A 65 -10.60 2.78 12.35
N ILE A 66 -11.37 3.66 11.72
CA ILE A 66 -10.83 4.89 11.09
C ILE A 66 -10.26 5.82 12.16
N ALA A 67 -10.98 6.06 13.27
CA ALA A 67 -10.48 6.90 14.37
C ALA A 67 -9.19 6.33 14.98
N ASP A 68 -9.13 5.03 15.20
CA ASP A 68 -7.93 4.33 15.71
C ASP A 68 -6.74 4.46 14.71
N ALA A 69 -7.02 4.35 13.42
CA ALA A 69 -6.00 4.53 12.38
C ALA A 69 -5.49 5.99 12.31
N MET A 70 -6.40 6.98 12.39
CA MET A 70 -6.03 8.39 12.48
C MET A 70 -5.14 8.67 13.70
N ASN A 71 -5.53 8.16 14.87
CA ASN A 71 -4.74 8.34 16.10
C ASN A 71 -3.34 7.74 15.97
N TRP A 72 -3.24 6.55 15.37
CA TRP A 72 -1.95 5.91 15.16
C TRP A 72 -1.07 6.68 14.17
N LEU A 73 -1.63 7.11 13.03
CA LEU A 73 -0.91 7.88 12.00
C LEU A 73 -0.44 9.24 12.55
N ASP A 74 -1.25 9.90 13.35
CA ASP A 74 -0.93 11.16 14.04
C ASP A 74 0.22 10.96 15.03
N ALA A 75 0.10 9.96 15.91
CA ALA A 75 1.14 9.62 16.89
C ALA A 75 2.47 9.19 16.27
N ASN A 76 2.45 8.70 15.01
CA ASN A 76 3.65 8.30 14.26
C ASN A 76 4.06 9.33 13.18
N SER A 77 3.49 10.54 13.24
CA SER A 77 3.91 11.68 12.42
C SER A 77 3.76 11.50 10.90
N PHE A 78 2.80 10.70 10.46
CA PHE A 78 2.41 10.58 9.06
C PHE A 78 1.32 11.57 8.66
N ILE A 79 0.49 11.97 9.62
CA ILE A 79 -0.55 12.98 9.48
C ILE A 79 -0.58 13.84 10.74
N LYS A 80 -1.24 15.00 10.65
CA LYS A 80 -1.70 15.77 11.81
C LYS A 80 -3.22 15.76 11.79
N VAL A 81 -3.85 15.41 12.92
CA VAL A 81 -5.30 15.39 13.04
C VAL A 81 -5.80 16.60 13.83
N GLU A 82 -6.59 17.44 13.18
CA GLU A 82 -7.26 18.59 13.81
C GLU A 82 -8.73 18.22 14.08
N ARG A 83 -9.16 18.39 15.34
CA ARG A 83 -10.50 18.04 15.78
C ARG A 83 -11.22 19.28 16.30
N VAL A 84 -12.41 19.54 15.73
CA VAL A 84 -13.33 20.56 16.19
C VAL A 84 -14.62 19.87 16.64
N PRO A 85 -15.11 20.11 17.85
CA PRO A 85 -16.36 19.51 18.32
C PRO A 85 -17.50 19.70 17.33
N GLY A 86 -18.25 18.64 17.04
CA GLY A 86 -19.38 18.67 16.10
C GLY A 86 -19.01 18.68 14.62
N GLN A 87 -17.72 18.67 14.28
CA GLN A 87 -17.24 18.62 12.88
C GLN A 87 -16.46 17.33 12.59
N PRO A 88 -16.40 16.89 11.31
CA PRO A 88 -15.50 15.84 10.90
C PRO A 88 -14.04 16.22 11.17
N SER A 89 -13.22 15.23 11.53
CA SER A 89 -11.79 15.46 11.73
C SER A 89 -11.13 15.88 10.42
N LYS A 90 -10.26 16.89 10.50
CA LYS A 90 -9.40 17.31 9.40
C LYS A 90 -8.05 16.58 9.50
N ILE A 91 -7.64 15.98 8.43
CA ILE A 91 -6.33 15.33 8.27
C ILE A 91 -5.44 16.29 7.48
N VAL A 92 -4.31 16.67 8.02
CA VAL A 92 -3.21 17.31 7.28
C VAL A 92 -2.17 16.24 6.99
N VAL A 93 -1.85 16.02 5.72
CA VAL A 93 -0.87 15.02 5.30
C VAL A 93 0.52 15.51 5.62
N LEU A 94 1.35 14.64 6.18
CA LEU A 94 2.76 14.89 6.46
C LEU A 94 3.65 14.00 5.56
N ASP A 95 4.95 14.25 5.59
CA ASP A 95 5.96 13.49 4.86
C ASP A 95 5.84 11.97 5.11
N ASP A 96 5.99 11.20 4.04
CA ASP A 96 5.84 9.74 4.05
C ASP A 96 6.95 9.00 4.81
N GLY A 97 7.99 9.71 5.21
CA GLY A 97 9.06 9.20 6.08
C GLY A 97 8.68 9.07 7.56
N GLY A 98 7.50 9.56 7.98
CA GLY A 98 7.08 9.54 9.39
C GLY A 98 7.92 10.45 10.30
N ARG A 99 8.48 11.53 9.75
CA ARG A 99 9.34 12.49 10.47
C ARG A 99 8.59 13.73 10.95
N GLY A 100 7.31 13.86 10.57
CA GLY A 100 6.47 15.01 10.93
C GLY A 100 6.76 16.28 10.13
N SER A 101 7.54 16.20 9.07
CA SER A 101 7.75 17.30 8.14
C SER A 101 6.52 17.52 7.27
N ASP A 102 6.34 18.74 6.76
CA ASP A 102 5.26 19.04 5.83
C ASP A 102 5.36 18.20 4.57
N TYR A 103 4.21 17.72 4.10
CA TYR A 103 4.13 16.99 2.84
C TYR A 103 4.56 17.86 1.67
N ARG A 104 5.43 17.32 0.83
CA ARG A 104 5.89 17.96 -0.41
C ARG A 104 5.66 17.00 -1.56
N PRO A 105 4.73 17.29 -2.47
CA PRO A 105 4.57 16.50 -3.67
C PRO A 105 5.84 16.54 -4.52
N PRO A 106 6.17 15.46 -5.22
CA PRO A 106 7.39 15.39 -6.06
C PRO A 106 7.19 16.25 -7.32
N TRP A 107 7.56 17.52 -7.27
CA TRP A 107 7.47 18.44 -8.41
C TRP A 107 8.64 18.34 -9.37
N SER A 108 9.72 17.69 -8.99
CA SER A 108 10.91 17.58 -9.83
C SER A 108 11.15 16.14 -10.25
N ALA A 109 11.51 15.93 -11.52
CA ALA A 109 11.90 14.62 -12.06
C ALA A 109 13.17 14.03 -11.39
N LYS A 110 13.79 14.75 -10.45
CA LYS A 110 14.97 14.31 -9.70
C LYS A 110 14.61 13.52 -8.44
N GLU A 111 13.40 13.68 -7.93
CA GLU A 111 12.94 12.96 -6.74
C GLU A 111 12.28 11.65 -7.16
N ARG A 112 12.69 10.57 -6.50
CA ARG A 112 12.07 9.26 -6.72
C ARG A 112 10.74 9.20 -5.99
N TYR A 113 9.67 8.92 -6.71
CA TYR A 113 8.34 8.76 -6.17
C TYR A 113 7.60 7.59 -6.82
N VAL A 114 6.59 7.09 -6.14
CA VAL A 114 5.70 6.06 -6.64
C VAL A 114 4.40 6.72 -7.10
N GLN A 115 4.10 6.62 -8.40
CA GLN A 115 2.83 7.07 -8.95
C GLN A 115 1.80 5.96 -8.82
N LEU A 116 0.72 6.23 -8.10
CA LEU A 116 -0.40 5.29 -7.95
C LEU A 116 -1.46 5.55 -9.01
N PRO A 117 -1.99 4.49 -9.66
CA PRO A 117 -3.12 4.62 -10.57
C PRO A 117 -4.36 5.13 -9.83
N ALA A 118 -5.04 6.14 -10.39
CA ALA A 118 -6.29 6.68 -9.82
C ALA A 118 -7.39 5.63 -9.74
N GLU A 119 -7.32 4.62 -10.58
CA GLU A 119 -8.22 3.47 -10.66
C GLU A 119 -8.30 2.70 -9.34
N LEU A 120 -7.27 2.76 -8.49
CA LEU A 120 -7.31 2.18 -7.15
C LEU A 120 -8.51 2.69 -6.34
N TRP A 121 -8.87 3.95 -6.51
CA TRP A 121 -10.01 4.58 -5.84
C TRP A 121 -11.26 4.58 -6.71
N THR A 122 -11.15 5.01 -7.97
CA THR A 122 -12.29 5.20 -8.87
C THR A 122 -12.95 3.90 -9.32
N LYS A 123 -12.25 2.76 -9.23
CA LYS A 123 -12.77 1.43 -9.56
C LYS A 123 -12.97 0.54 -8.32
N GLY A 124 -12.74 1.06 -7.11
CA GLY A 124 -13.02 0.35 -5.87
C GLY A 124 -11.93 -0.62 -5.39
N TRP A 125 -10.77 -0.66 -6.04
CA TRP A 125 -9.66 -1.54 -5.66
C TRP A 125 -9.15 -1.28 -4.23
N MET A 126 -9.20 -0.01 -3.80
CA MET A 126 -8.79 0.36 -2.44
C MET A 126 -9.68 -0.30 -1.37
N ALA A 127 -10.95 -0.55 -1.65
CA ALA A 127 -11.84 -1.27 -0.74
C ALA A 127 -11.50 -2.77 -0.67
N VAL A 128 -11.13 -3.39 -1.78
CA VAL A 128 -11.00 -4.84 -1.92
C VAL A 128 -9.60 -5.36 -1.57
N LEU A 129 -8.53 -4.74 -2.10
CA LEU A 129 -7.17 -5.22 -1.87
C LEU A 129 -6.80 -5.18 -0.39
N LYS A 130 -6.23 -6.26 0.12
CA LYS A 130 -5.67 -6.30 1.48
C LYS A 130 -4.36 -5.51 1.55
N ALA A 131 -3.98 -5.09 2.74
CA ALA A 131 -2.76 -4.30 2.95
C ALA A 131 -1.50 -4.97 2.38
N ARG A 132 -1.40 -6.30 2.43
CA ARG A 132 -0.28 -7.06 1.88
C ARG A 132 -0.16 -6.95 0.35
N ALA A 133 -1.30 -6.96 -0.35
CA ALA A 133 -1.36 -6.78 -1.80
C ALA A 133 -1.02 -5.33 -2.19
N LEU A 134 -1.59 -4.34 -1.48
CA LEU A 134 -1.25 -2.93 -1.67
C LEU A 134 0.24 -2.66 -1.41
N ALA A 135 0.81 -3.21 -0.34
CA ALA A 135 2.23 -3.05 -0.05
C ALA A 135 3.12 -3.64 -1.15
N LEU A 136 2.77 -4.84 -1.63
CA LEU A 136 3.50 -5.43 -2.75
C LEU A 136 3.35 -4.61 -4.03
N LEU A 137 2.15 -4.12 -4.33
CA LEU A 137 1.91 -3.26 -5.50
C LEU A 137 2.77 -1.98 -5.42
N LEU A 138 2.81 -1.30 -4.26
CA LEU A 138 3.68 -0.14 -4.03
C LEU A 138 5.15 -0.45 -4.31
N ILE A 139 5.64 -1.59 -3.80
CA ILE A 139 7.02 -2.02 -3.99
C ILE A 139 7.31 -2.32 -5.46
N LEU A 140 6.40 -3.00 -6.16
CA LEU A 140 6.58 -3.30 -7.57
C LEU A 140 6.53 -2.03 -8.43
N LEU A 141 5.69 -1.06 -8.09
CA LEU A 141 5.67 0.25 -8.72
C LEU A 141 6.96 1.04 -8.45
N ASP A 142 7.50 0.99 -7.23
CA ASP A 142 8.79 1.59 -6.89
C ASP A 142 9.97 0.97 -7.66
N GLN A 143 9.90 -0.33 -7.94
CA GLN A 143 10.93 -1.05 -8.69
C GLN A 143 10.75 -1.01 -10.21
N ARG A 144 9.61 -0.47 -10.68
CA ARG A 144 9.33 -0.34 -12.10
C ARG A 144 10.23 0.70 -12.75
N ASP A 145 10.80 0.37 -13.89
CA ASP A 145 11.52 1.32 -14.72
C ASP A 145 10.50 2.18 -15.49
N SER A 146 10.47 3.48 -15.25
CA SER A 146 9.59 4.40 -15.95
C SER A 146 9.90 4.52 -17.46
N ARG A 147 11.10 4.13 -17.87
CA ARG A 147 11.56 4.17 -19.25
C ARG A 147 11.22 2.91 -20.05
N ASP A 148 11.03 1.79 -19.35
CA ASP A 148 10.67 0.51 -19.94
C ASP A 148 9.58 -0.17 -19.11
N LEU A 149 8.34 0.17 -19.41
CA LEU A 149 7.16 -0.33 -18.69
C LEU A 149 6.94 -1.84 -18.90
N ALA A 150 7.50 -2.42 -19.95
CA ALA A 150 7.44 -3.85 -20.23
C ALA A 150 8.57 -4.62 -19.52
N ARG A 151 9.50 -3.91 -18.88
CA ARG A 151 10.62 -4.54 -18.18
C ARG A 151 10.12 -5.33 -16.99
N LYS A 152 10.58 -6.57 -16.95
CA LYS A 152 10.33 -7.51 -15.85
C LYS A 152 11.00 -7.01 -14.57
N ILE A 153 10.22 -6.92 -13.52
CA ILE A 153 10.72 -6.57 -12.20
C ILE A 153 11.32 -7.83 -11.58
N TRP A 154 12.57 -7.74 -11.21
CA TRP A 154 13.21 -8.81 -10.44
C TRP A 154 13.48 -8.32 -9.03
N LEU A 155 12.85 -9.00 -8.07
CA LEU A 155 13.05 -8.71 -6.66
C LEU A 155 13.02 -10.04 -5.88
N SER A 156 14.10 -10.33 -5.17
CA SER A 156 14.13 -11.51 -4.31
C SER A 156 13.45 -11.22 -2.96
N PRO A 157 12.86 -12.24 -2.30
CA PRO A 157 12.29 -12.06 -0.96
C PRO A 157 13.31 -11.52 0.06
N ARG A 158 14.61 -11.83 -0.13
CA ARG A 158 15.69 -11.28 0.69
C ARG A 158 15.84 -9.78 0.50
N ILE A 159 15.90 -9.30 -0.74
CA ILE A 159 16.00 -7.87 -1.06
C ILE A 159 14.75 -7.15 -0.58
N ALA A 160 13.56 -7.74 -0.76
CA ALA A 160 12.31 -7.19 -0.27
C ALA A 160 12.33 -6.99 1.25
N ARG A 161 12.87 -7.97 1.99
CA ARG A 161 13.04 -7.88 3.45
C ARG A 161 14.08 -6.83 3.84
N GLU A 162 15.21 -6.76 3.15
CA GLU A 162 16.29 -5.81 3.45
C GLU A 162 15.90 -4.35 3.14
N LEU A 163 15.16 -4.11 2.05
CA LEU A 163 14.78 -2.75 1.63
C LEU A 163 13.47 -2.26 2.25
N TYR A 164 12.47 -3.15 2.39
CA TYR A 164 11.11 -2.79 2.77
C TYR A 164 10.65 -3.42 4.08
N ASP A 165 11.50 -4.25 4.70
CA ASP A 165 11.24 -4.91 5.99
C ASP A 165 9.93 -5.72 6.02
N LEU A 166 9.54 -6.30 4.87
CA LEU A 166 8.37 -7.16 4.76
C LEU A 166 8.71 -8.62 5.08
N SER A 167 7.81 -9.28 5.82
CA SER A 167 7.94 -10.71 6.09
C SER A 167 7.76 -11.54 4.81
N PRO A 168 8.40 -12.73 4.71
CA PRO A 168 8.17 -13.65 3.60
C PRO A 168 6.70 -14.06 3.42
N ASP A 169 5.95 -14.16 4.51
CA ASP A 169 4.52 -14.48 4.50
C ASP A 169 3.70 -13.33 3.88
N THR A 170 3.93 -12.09 4.30
CA THR A 170 3.30 -10.90 3.70
C THR A 170 3.58 -10.82 2.20
N TRP A 171 4.83 -11.08 1.80
CA TRP A 171 5.23 -11.12 0.40
C TRP A 171 4.49 -12.20 -0.38
N SER A 172 4.47 -13.42 0.13
CA SER A 172 3.84 -14.57 -0.54
C SER A 172 2.34 -14.36 -0.70
N LYS A 173 1.66 -13.96 0.38
CA LYS A 173 0.21 -13.72 0.37
C LYS A 173 -0.18 -12.52 -0.50
N GLY A 174 0.60 -11.45 -0.49
CA GLY A 174 0.40 -10.30 -1.39
C GLY A 174 0.60 -10.68 -2.86
N THR A 175 1.60 -11.53 -3.15
CA THR A 175 1.83 -12.05 -4.50
C THR A 175 0.63 -12.87 -4.99
N ALA A 176 0.15 -13.81 -4.18
CA ALA A 176 -0.99 -14.66 -4.54
C ALA A 176 -2.24 -13.80 -4.82
N GLU A 177 -2.54 -12.85 -3.94
CA GLU A 177 -3.71 -11.98 -4.07
C GLU A 177 -3.65 -11.13 -5.35
N LEU A 178 -2.52 -10.49 -5.67
CA LEU A 178 -2.38 -9.71 -6.90
C LEU A 178 -2.43 -10.59 -8.16
N GLN A 179 -1.95 -11.85 -8.09
CA GLN A 179 -2.08 -12.82 -9.18
C GLN A 179 -3.52 -13.26 -9.39
N ASP A 180 -4.25 -13.54 -8.30
CA ASP A 180 -5.66 -13.95 -8.36
C ASP A 180 -6.53 -12.88 -9.03
N TYR A 181 -6.21 -11.61 -8.80
CA TYR A 181 -6.85 -10.48 -9.49
C TYR A 181 -6.29 -10.18 -10.88
N GLY A 182 -5.23 -10.85 -11.32
CA GLY A 182 -4.59 -10.62 -12.61
C GLY A 182 -3.79 -9.31 -12.72
N VAL A 183 -3.54 -8.63 -11.59
CA VAL A 183 -2.76 -7.37 -11.55
C VAL A 183 -1.27 -7.62 -11.78
N ILE A 184 -0.80 -8.82 -11.41
CA ILE A 184 0.56 -9.26 -11.70
C ILE A 184 0.57 -10.65 -12.31
N ASP A 185 1.59 -10.91 -13.14
CA ASP A 185 2.00 -12.26 -13.52
C ASP A 185 3.40 -12.58 -12.99
N VAL A 186 3.62 -13.84 -12.58
CA VAL A 186 4.87 -14.29 -11.98
C VAL A 186 5.49 -15.41 -12.81
N ALA A 187 6.58 -15.12 -13.48
CA ALA A 187 7.36 -16.12 -14.21
C ALA A 187 8.55 -16.60 -13.37
N ARG A 188 8.88 -17.88 -13.51
CA ARG A 188 10.09 -18.48 -12.96
C ARG A 188 11.08 -18.68 -14.09
N ARG A 189 12.28 -18.13 -13.98
CA ARG A 189 13.34 -18.29 -14.99
C ARG A 189 14.61 -18.85 -14.37
N PRO A 190 15.22 -19.86 -15.00
CA PRO A 190 16.56 -20.27 -14.65
C PRO A 190 17.54 -19.15 -15.07
N VAL A 191 18.39 -18.73 -14.16
CA VAL A 191 19.48 -17.79 -14.43
C VAL A 191 20.77 -18.54 -14.15
N ARG A 192 21.68 -18.62 -15.14
CA ARG A 192 23.03 -19.13 -14.93
C ARG A 192 23.82 -18.12 -14.13
N GLU A 193 24.38 -18.57 -13.03
CA GLU A 193 25.38 -17.82 -12.26
C GLU A 193 26.78 -18.27 -12.66
N ASP A 194 27.77 -17.43 -12.39
CA ASP A 194 29.17 -17.79 -12.57
C ASP A 194 29.49 -19.11 -11.82
N PHE A 195 30.24 -19.98 -12.40
CA PHE A 195 30.54 -21.38 -11.95
C PHE A 195 29.46 -22.44 -12.27
N GLY A 196 28.55 -22.21 -13.21
CA GLY A 196 27.65 -23.25 -13.74
C GLY A 196 26.44 -23.61 -12.89
N TRP A 197 26.20 -22.90 -11.78
CA TRP A 197 25.03 -23.10 -10.96
C TRP A 197 23.81 -22.40 -11.59
N THR A 198 22.70 -23.14 -11.69
CA THR A 198 21.43 -22.57 -12.18
C THR A 198 20.54 -22.24 -11.01
N ARG A 199 20.23 -20.96 -10.85
CA ARG A 199 19.29 -20.46 -9.84
C ARG A 199 17.97 -20.07 -10.49
N VAL A 200 16.85 -20.51 -9.93
CA VAL A 200 15.52 -20.08 -10.39
C VAL A 200 15.17 -18.74 -9.74
N ARG A 201 14.96 -17.73 -10.58
CA ARG A 201 14.54 -16.39 -10.14
C ARG A 201 13.07 -16.16 -10.50
N LYS A 202 12.32 -15.57 -9.56
CA LYS A 202 10.97 -15.08 -9.83
C LYS A 202 11.07 -13.68 -10.44
N THR A 203 10.33 -13.46 -11.52
CA THR A 203 10.18 -12.15 -12.16
C THR A 203 8.72 -11.79 -12.18
N TYR A 204 8.42 -10.52 -11.93
CA TYR A 204 7.07 -9.99 -11.82
C TYR A 204 6.78 -9.11 -13.03
N PHE A 205 5.58 -9.24 -13.58
CA PHE A 205 5.02 -8.35 -14.59
C PHE A 205 3.85 -7.64 -13.97
N LEU A 206 3.79 -6.33 -14.11
CA LEU A 206 2.65 -5.51 -13.71
C LEU A 206 1.75 -5.31 -14.92
N ASP A 207 0.51 -5.74 -14.80
CA ASP A 207 -0.56 -5.38 -15.72
C ASP A 207 -1.51 -4.38 -15.05
N LEU A 208 -1.19 -3.09 -15.19
CA LEU A 208 -2.01 -2.02 -14.61
C LEU A 208 -3.32 -1.80 -15.37
N THR A 209 -3.45 -2.30 -16.61
CA THR A 209 -4.72 -2.20 -17.36
C THR A 209 -5.84 -2.97 -16.69
N ARG A 210 -5.48 -3.99 -15.89
CA ARG A 210 -6.43 -4.74 -15.07
C ARG A 210 -7.16 -3.87 -14.05
N LEU A 211 -6.52 -2.79 -13.59
CA LEU A 211 -7.12 -1.85 -12.63
C LEU A 211 -8.20 -0.96 -13.27
N GLU A 212 -8.23 -0.81 -14.58
CA GLU A 212 -9.24 -0.02 -15.32
C GLU A 212 -10.66 -0.61 -15.20
N ALA A 213 -10.76 -1.91 -14.93
CA ALA A 213 -12.01 -2.58 -14.59
C ALA A 213 -12.19 -2.67 -13.07
N ALA A 214 -13.42 -2.82 -12.59
CA ALA A 214 -13.69 -3.13 -11.19
C ALA A 214 -13.13 -4.51 -10.80
N PRO A 215 -12.72 -4.71 -9.54
CA PRO A 215 -12.30 -6.02 -9.05
C PRO A 215 -13.44 -7.04 -9.16
N ASP A 216 -13.10 -8.28 -9.47
CA ASP A 216 -14.07 -9.36 -9.55
C ASP A 216 -14.49 -9.81 -8.13
N ALA A 217 -15.75 -9.57 -7.77
CA ALA A 217 -16.30 -9.90 -6.46
C ALA A 217 -16.23 -11.42 -6.14
N SER A 218 -16.20 -12.29 -7.14
CA SER A 218 -16.07 -13.74 -6.92
C SER A 218 -14.69 -14.14 -6.38
N ILE A 219 -13.67 -13.33 -6.62
CA ILE A 219 -12.31 -13.54 -6.11
C ILE A 219 -12.25 -13.18 -4.63
N ASP A 220 -12.89 -12.08 -4.22
CA ASP A 220 -12.91 -11.66 -2.81
C ASP A 220 -13.58 -12.70 -1.91
N LEU A 221 -14.68 -13.30 -2.37
CA LEU A 221 -15.35 -14.39 -1.66
C LEU A 221 -14.44 -15.60 -1.45
N ARG A 222 -13.62 -15.97 -2.45
CA ARG A 222 -12.66 -17.08 -2.32
C ARG A 222 -11.54 -16.76 -1.32
N LEU A 223 -10.98 -15.55 -1.40
CA LEU A 223 -9.92 -15.11 -0.47
C LEU A 223 -10.43 -15.00 0.97
N GLY A 224 -11.71 -14.63 1.18
CA GLY A 224 -12.37 -14.60 2.49
C GLY A 224 -12.53 -16.00 3.09
N ALA A 225 -12.95 -17.00 2.29
CA ALA A 225 -13.15 -18.36 2.74
C ALA A 225 -11.88 -19.07 3.23
N PHE A 226 -10.72 -18.74 2.67
CA PHE A 226 -9.41 -19.26 3.14
C PHE A 226 -8.93 -18.63 4.45
N ALA A 227 -9.42 -17.44 4.81
CA ALA A 227 -9.03 -16.75 6.05
C ALA A 227 -9.77 -17.29 7.30
N GLU A 228 -10.88 -17.96 7.13
CA GLU A 228 -11.66 -18.56 8.24
C GLU A 228 -11.23 -19.98 8.60
N THR A 229 -10.34 -20.61 7.81
CA THR A 229 -9.95 -22.01 7.99
C THR A 229 -8.54 -22.18 8.59
N THR A 230 -7.88 -21.10 9.03
CA THR A 230 -6.55 -21.13 9.66
C THR A 230 -6.59 -20.38 11.00
#